data_a12d044f02cad352cdca09f292b37565
#
_entry.id   a12d044f02cad352cdca09f292b37565
#
_cell.length_a   1.000
_cell.length_b   1.000
_cell.length_c   1.000
_cell.angle_alpha   90.00
_cell.angle_beta   90.00
_cell.angle_gamma   90.00
#
_symmetry.space_group_name_H-M   'P 1'
#
loop_
_entity.id
_entity.type
_entity.pdbx_description
1 polymer ?
#
loop_
_entity_poly.entity_id
_entity_poly.type
_entity_poly.pdbx_seq_one_letter_code
_entity_poly.pdbx_strand_id
1 'polypeptide(L)'
;MNRRQLTNEPNLSLFQKTWKILLFLLLLSSPMTAQNSTAAQKKANNRTATPNVTRIDPTNWFADMQDPTLQLMVYGKDIKFADVTTDNPNVKIDSLVRLDSPNYLLVYLNLKGAKPGEVTLTFSNKNGKKTTKKFELKAREMAGADRKGFDISDVLYMLMPDRFANGNPKNDVIKGMEDQLCNRNEPSLRHGGDLEGLRQHLDYFTDLGVTALWLTPVLENDRPADGGKHSTYHGYATTDYYRVDPRFGTNEEYKALVDECHKKGLKVVMDMIFNHCGDYHPWAKHTRIDENGKTIKDYPSKDWFNSPNYELQTSYKLTPVLDPYASKVDMKETVDGWFVPSMPDLNQRNPHVIKYLIQNSIWWIETVGIDGIRMDTYPYADRQAMADWMKVLNKEYPNFNTVGETWVTEPAYTAAWQKDSKLSDINSNLKTVMDFAFFDRLSQAKNEETDDWWKGWNRIYNSLCYDYLYTD
;
A
#
# COMPACT_ATOMS: atom_id res chain seq x y z
N MET A 1 -10.46 58.41 20.03
CA MET A 1 -11.39 59.51 19.72
C MET A 1 -12.64 58.93 19.09
N ASN A 2 -13.72 59.16 19.82
CA ASN A 2 -15.16 59.11 19.52
C ASN A 2 -15.78 57.81 18.99
N ARG A 3 -16.51 57.04 19.78
CA ARG A 3 -17.75 57.15 20.60
C ARG A 3 -18.94 57.85 19.91
N ARG A 4 -20.02 57.02 19.72
CA ARG A 4 -21.44 57.28 20.15
C ARG A 4 -22.32 56.23 19.48
N GLN A 5 -22.99 55.36 20.21
CA GLN A 5 -24.21 55.40 21.05
C GLN A 5 -25.47 55.27 20.19
N LEU A 6 -26.21 54.15 20.29
CA LEU A 6 -27.37 53.81 21.13
C LEU A 6 -28.63 54.68 20.85
N THR A 7 -29.75 54.02 20.51
CA THR A 7 -31.09 54.17 21.10
C THR A 7 -32.01 53.11 20.49
N ASN A 8 -32.49 52.12 21.24
CA ASN A 8 -33.74 52.05 22.02
C ASN A 8 -35.02 51.85 21.25
N GLU A 9 -35.66 50.74 21.63
CA GLU A 9 -37.03 50.26 21.41
C GLU A 9 -38.17 51.25 21.79
N PRO A 10 -39.50 50.96 21.58
CA PRO A 10 -40.19 49.90 22.31
C PRO A 10 -41.42 49.21 21.65
N ASN A 11 -41.69 48.02 22.14
CA ASN A 11 -42.95 47.33 22.47
C ASN A 11 -44.34 47.77 21.97
N LEU A 12 -45.13 46.74 21.82
CA LEU A 12 -46.55 46.42 21.91
C LEU A 12 -47.11 45.78 20.64
N SER A 13 -47.76 44.61 20.62
CA SER A 13 -48.72 44.06 21.54
C SER A 13 -48.94 42.56 21.28
N LEU A 14 -48.89 41.80 22.35
CA LEU A 14 -49.56 40.51 22.50
C LEU A 14 -51.09 40.73 22.41
N PHE A 15 -51.77 39.77 21.81
CA PHE A 15 -53.21 39.58 21.70
C PHE A 15 -53.78 39.81 20.30
N GLN A 16 -53.79 38.74 19.57
CA GLN A 16 -54.79 38.35 18.55
C GLN A 16 -54.14 37.41 17.51
N LYS A 17 -53.90 36.15 17.84
CA LYS A 17 -53.68 35.04 16.86
C LYS A 17 -53.79 33.66 17.54
N THR A 18 -54.84 33.49 18.33
CA THR A 18 -55.16 32.19 18.91
C THR A 18 -56.51 31.69 18.43
N TRP A 19 -56.71 31.54 17.11
CA TRP A 19 -57.89 30.79 16.61
C TRP A 19 -57.77 30.33 15.16
N LYS A 20 -56.55 30.10 14.65
CA LYS A 20 -56.36 29.44 13.34
C LYS A 20 -55.33 28.31 13.33
N ILE A 21 -54.95 27.75 14.48
CA ILE A 21 -53.96 26.66 14.61
C ILE A 21 -54.62 25.33 14.98
N LEU A 22 -55.94 25.22 15.09
CA LEU A 22 -56.61 23.95 15.46
C LEU A 22 -57.25 23.18 14.28
N LEU A 23 -57.09 23.60 13.02
CA LEU A 23 -57.65 22.87 11.86
C LEU A 23 -56.57 22.43 10.83
N PHE A 24 -55.26 22.54 11.15
CA PHE A 24 -54.17 22.05 10.26
C PHE A 24 -53.38 20.91 10.87
N LEU A 25 -53.78 20.34 12.00
CA LEU A 25 -53.09 19.25 12.71
C LEU A 25 -53.71 17.87 12.51
N LEU A 26 -54.63 17.68 11.54
CA LEU A 26 -55.28 16.40 11.26
C LEU A 26 -55.06 15.85 9.85
N LEU A 27 -54.11 16.42 9.07
CA LEU A 27 -53.77 15.91 7.70
C LEU A 27 -52.28 15.71 7.45
N LEU A 28 -51.43 15.55 8.49
CA LEU A 28 -50.01 15.23 8.35
C LEU A 28 -49.60 14.04 9.25
N SER A 29 -50.41 12.98 9.28
CA SER A 29 -50.03 11.71 9.85
C SER A 29 -50.02 10.63 8.76
N SER A 30 -48.99 10.65 7.96
CA SER A 30 -48.35 9.56 7.18
C SER A 30 -47.66 10.19 5.96
N PRO A 31 -46.37 10.02 5.73
CA PRO A 31 -45.73 8.69 5.52
C PRO A 31 -44.30 8.57 6.09
N MET A 32 -44.12 8.70 7.40
CA MET A 32 -42.77 8.45 7.96
C MET A 32 -42.47 6.94 8.15
N THR A 33 -43.50 6.10 8.10
CA THR A 33 -43.36 4.64 8.24
C THR A 33 -43.01 3.94 6.92
N ALA A 34 -43.30 4.55 5.76
CA ALA A 34 -43.01 3.96 4.45
C ALA A 34 -41.55 4.05 4.05
N GLN A 35 -40.82 5.11 4.44
CA GLN A 35 -39.38 5.22 4.14
C GLN A 35 -38.50 4.33 5.02
N ASN A 36 -38.85 4.14 6.29
CA ASN A 36 -38.12 3.24 7.19
C ASN A 36 -38.40 1.76 6.85
N SER A 37 -39.59 1.41 6.38
CA SER A 37 -39.89 0.07 5.92
C SER A 37 -39.16 -0.28 4.62
N THR A 38 -38.97 0.67 3.71
CA THR A 38 -38.25 0.44 2.44
C THR A 38 -36.74 0.28 2.64
N ALA A 39 -36.11 1.00 3.60
CA ALA A 39 -34.69 0.82 3.92
C ALA A 39 -34.44 -0.51 4.65
N ALA A 40 -35.30 -0.87 5.61
CA ALA A 40 -35.22 -2.16 6.30
C ALA A 40 -35.53 -3.34 5.37
N GLN A 41 -36.51 -3.22 4.46
CA GLN A 41 -36.79 -4.21 3.43
C GLN A 41 -35.67 -4.31 2.39
N LYS A 42 -35.06 -3.20 1.95
CA LYS A 42 -33.85 -3.24 1.12
C LYS A 42 -32.66 -3.90 1.84
N LYS A 43 -32.44 -3.62 3.13
CA LYS A 43 -31.43 -4.31 3.96
C LYS A 43 -31.73 -5.83 4.10
N ALA A 44 -32.97 -6.20 4.29
CA ALA A 44 -33.39 -7.60 4.37
C ALA A 44 -33.24 -8.31 3.01
N ASN A 45 -33.62 -7.66 1.91
CA ASN A 45 -33.49 -8.20 0.55
C ASN A 45 -32.03 -8.40 0.11
N ASN A 46 -31.09 -7.52 0.52
CA ASN A 46 -29.67 -7.66 0.21
C ASN A 46 -29.03 -8.90 0.89
N ARG A 47 -29.53 -9.28 2.10
CA ARG A 47 -29.07 -10.50 2.79
C ARG A 47 -29.59 -11.80 2.17
N THR A 48 -30.57 -11.72 1.27
CA THR A 48 -31.19 -12.86 0.58
C THR A 48 -30.75 -13.00 -0.88
N ALA A 49 -30.03 -12.01 -1.41
CA ALA A 49 -29.43 -12.06 -2.74
C ALA A 49 -28.30 -13.12 -2.81
N THR A 50 -28.06 -13.67 -3.97
CA THR A 50 -26.90 -14.54 -4.22
C THR A 50 -25.62 -13.77 -3.90
N PRO A 51 -24.66 -14.33 -3.13
CA PRO A 51 -23.40 -13.65 -2.81
C PRO A 51 -22.69 -13.23 -4.10
N ASN A 52 -22.24 -11.98 -4.15
CA ASN A 52 -21.47 -11.45 -5.27
C ASN A 52 -20.00 -11.36 -4.86
N VAL A 53 -19.13 -12.11 -5.52
CA VAL A 53 -17.68 -12.07 -5.32
C VAL A 53 -17.06 -11.48 -6.57
N THR A 54 -16.57 -10.24 -6.45
CA THR A 54 -15.98 -9.50 -7.56
C THR A 54 -14.46 -9.71 -7.60
N ARG A 55 -13.81 -9.75 -6.43
CA ARG A 55 -12.36 -9.88 -6.30
C ARG A 55 -11.98 -10.69 -5.06
N ILE A 56 -10.87 -11.39 -5.15
CA ILE A 56 -10.19 -12.09 -4.05
C ILE A 56 -8.70 -11.74 -4.12
N ASP A 57 -8.14 -11.25 -3.02
CA ASP A 57 -6.71 -10.98 -2.88
C ASP A 57 -6.12 -11.82 -1.75
N PRO A 58 -4.95 -12.44 -1.97
CA PRO A 58 -4.23 -12.60 -3.23
C PRO A 58 -5.05 -13.42 -4.24
N THR A 59 -4.70 -13.29 -5.53
CA THR A 59 -5.42 -13.98 -6.64
C THR A 59 -5.17 -15.49 -6.69
N ASN A 60 -4.07 -15.93 -6.12
CA ASN A 60 -3.63 -17.32 -5.90
C ASN A 60 -2.68 -17.34 -4.71
N TRP A 61 -2.32 -18.52 -4.23
CA TRP A 61 -1.31 -18.69 -3.19
C TRP A 61 -0.41 -19.90 -3.49
N PHE A 62 0.50 -20.22 -2.56
CA PHE A 62 1.48 -21.27 -2.71
C PHE A 62 1.32 -22.32 -1.61
N ALA A 63 1.45 -23.57 -1.97
CA ALA A 63 1.50 -24.67 -1.02
C ALA A 63 2.88 -24.73 -0.31
N ASP A 64 2.92 -25.40 0.81
CA ASP A 64 4.16 -25.68 1.57
C ASP A 64 4.92 -24.41 2.05
N MET A 65 4.19 -23.30 2.30
CA MET A 65 4.71 -22.13 3.00
C MET A 65 4.94 -22.44 4.48
N GLN A 66 5.97 -21.83 5.09
CA GLN A 66 6.25 -22.04 6.54
C GLN A 66 5.11 -21.54 7.43
N ASP A 67 4.47 -20.41 7.09
CA ASP A 67 3.21 -20.00 7.70
C ASP A 67 2.05 -20.56 6.88
N PRO A 68 1.33 -21.58 7.40
CA PRO A 68 0.21 -22.16 6.68
C PRO A 68 -1.05 -21.29 6.70
N THR A 69 -1.02 -20.14 7.37
CA THR A 69 -2.18 -19.25 7.51
C THR A 69 -2.27 -18.26 6.36
N LEU A 70 -3.35 -18.32 5.62
CA LEU A 70 -3.63 -17.40 4.50
C LEU A 70 -4.85 -16.54 4.80
N GLN A 71 -4.70 -15.22 4.70
CA GLN A 71 -5.80 -14.27 4.68
C GLN A 71 -6.23 -14.01 3.24
N LEU A 72 -7.48 -14.28 2.90
CA LEU A 72 -8.08 -13.82 1.65
C LEU A 72 -8.94 -12.58 1.94
N MET A 73 -8.68 -11.50 1.23
CA MET A 73 -9.54 -10.33 1.21
C MET A 73 -10.55 -10.47 0.07
N VAL A 74 -11.81 -10.65 0.41
CA VAL A 74 -12.90 -10.84 -0.56
C VAL A 74 -13.68 -9.53 -0.68
N TYR A 75 -13.80 -9.03 -1.89
CA TYR A 75 -14.60 -7.84 -2.21
C TYR A 75 -15.80 -8.22 -3.08
N GLY A 76 -16.93 -7.64 -2.76
CA GLY A 76 -18.17 -7.77 -3.52
C GLY A 76 -19.34 -7.16 -2.79
N LYS A 77 -20.38 -6.80 -3.50
CA LYS A 77 -21.55 -6.16 -2.90
C LYS A 77 -22.17 -7.06 -1.82
N ASP A 78 -22.26 -6.55 -0.59
CA ASP A 78 -22.83 -7.19 0.59
C ASP A 78 -22.18 -8.54 0.97
N ILE A 79 -20.93 -8.80 0.51
CA ILE A 79 -20.21 -10.07 0.74
C ILE A 79 -19.96 -10.37 2.21
N LYS A 80 -19.90 -9.36 3.06
CA LYS A 80 -19.77 -9.49 4.52
C LYS A 80 -20.72 -10.52 5.13
N PHE A 81 -21.89 -10.71 4.53
CA PHE A 81 -22.96 -11.56 5.07
C PHE A 81 -22.89 -13.01 4.58
N ALA A 82 -21.93 -13.35 3.73
CA ALA A 82 -21.75 -14.71 3.26
C ALA A 82 -21.07 -15.58 4.31
N ASP A 83 -21.42 -16.86 4.31
CA ASP A 83 -20.66 -17.94 4.91
C ASP A 83 -19.81 -18.59 3.83
N VAL A 84 -18.64 -19.14 4.21
CA VAL A 84 -17.67 -19.69 3.25
C VAL A 84 -17.34 -21.11 3.62
N THR A 85 -17.29 -21.99 2.62
CA THR A 85 -16.84 -23.37 2.73
C THR A 85 -15.89 -23.71 1.58
N THR A 86 -15.11 -24.77 1.72
CA THR A 86 -14.22 -25.29 0.69
C THR A 86 -14.52 -26.75 0.40
N ASP A 87 -14.21 -27.20 -0.81
CA ASP A 87 -14.31 -28.59 -1.24
C ASP A 87 -13.05 -29.41 -0.92
N ASN A 88 -11.93 -28.75 -0.55
CA ASN A 88 -10.68 -29.41 -0.28
C ASN A 88 -10.54 -29.73 1.24
N PRO A 89 -10.45 -31.02 1.63
CA PRO A 89 -10.39 -31.42 3.05
C PRO A 89 -9.11 -30.94 3.77
N ASN A 90 -8.04 -30.61 3.03
CA ASN A 90 -6.78 -30.11 3.58
C ASN A 90 -6.72 -28.59 3.64
N VAL A 91 -7.77 -27.89 3.17
CA VAL A 91 -7.89 -26.44 3.28
C VAL A 91 -9.03 -26.13 4.24
N LYS A 92 -8.71 -25.65 5.42
CA LYS A 92 -9.71 -25.36 6.46
C LYS A 92 -10.02 -23.86 6.51
N ILE A 93 -11.29 -23.51 6.73
CA ILE A 93 -11.69 -22.16 7.08
C ILE A 93 -11.47 -22.00 8.59
N ASP A 94 -10.45 -21.26 8.99
CA ASP A 94 -10.17 -21.01 10.40
C ASP A 94 -11.10 -19.93 10.98
N SER A 95 -11.33 -18.87 10.22
CA SER A 95 -12.24 -17.80 10.65
C SER A 95 -12.74 -16.93 9.49
N LEU A 96 -13.85 -16.23 9.74
CA LEU A 96 -14.41 -15.20 8.87
C LEU A 96 -14.44 -13.87 9.65
N VAL A 97 -13.68 -12.87 9.17
CA VAL A 97 -13.71 -11.53 9.76
C VAL A 97 -14.60 -10.61 8.91
N ARG A 98 -15.70 -10.21 9.52
CA ARG A 98 -16.71 -9.36 8.88
C ARG A 98 -16.38 -7.90 9.16
N LEU A 99 -15.72 -7.25 8.20
CA LEU A 99 -15.25 -5.86 8.34
C LEU A 99 -16.40 -4.86 8.48
N ASP A 100 -16.09 -3.59 8.74
CA ASP A 100 -17.12 -2.55 8.93
C ASP A 100 -17.94 -2.32 7.66
N SER A 101 -17.27 -2.25 6.51
CA SER A 101 -17.97 -2.20 5.22
C SER A 101 -18.74 -3.50 4.95
N PRO A 102 -19.98 -3.41 4.41
CA PRO A 102 -20.71 -4.58 3.98
C PRO A 102 -20.07 -5.29 2.76
N ASN A 103 -19.16 -4.62 2.06
CA ASN A 103 -18.58 -5.05 0.80
C ASN A 103 -17.27 -5.80 0.94
N TYR A 104 -16.78 -5.99 2.17
CA TYR A 104 -15.52 -6.69 2.44
C TYR A 104 -15.72 -7.82 3.47
N LEU A 105 -15.07 -8.95 3.18
CA LEU A 105 -14.99 -10.11 4.06
C LEU A 105 -13.56 -10.66 4.03
N LEU A 106 -12.96 -10.88 5.20
CA LEU A 106 -11.71 -11.61 5.27
C LEU A 106 -12.01 -13.07 5.59
N VAL A 107 -11.39 -13.96 4.81
CA VAL A 107 -11.45 -15.41 5.00
C VAL A 107 -10.06 -15.89 5.37
N TYR A 108 -9.92 -16.43 6.58
CA TYR A 108 -8.67 -17.02 7.02
C TYR A 108 -8.69 -18.50 6.72
N LEU A 109 -7.71 -18.95 5.95
CA LEU A 109 -7.51 -20.35 5.59
C LEU A 109 -6.30 -20.91 6.34
N ASN A 110 -6.40 -22.18 6.70
CA ASN A 110 -5.28 -23.00 7.14
C ASN A 110 -4.95 -23.99 6.02
N LEU A 111 -3.74 -23.88 5.49
CA LEU A 111 -3.23 -24.65 4.36
C LEU A 111 -2.29 -25.78 4.77
N LYS A 112 -2.22 -26.11 6.07
CA LYS A 112 -1.32 -27.15 6.58
C LYS A 112 -1.59 -28.49 5.91
N GLY A 113 -0.63 -28.97 5.12
CA GLY A 113 -0.73 -30.22 4.37
C GLY A 113 -1.55 -30.15 3.08
N ALA A 114 -2.02 -28.95 2.69
CA ALA A 114 -2.61 -28.74 1.38
C ALA A 114 -1.56 -28.91 0.27
N LYS A 115 -1.99 -29.53 -0.83
CA LYS A 115 -1.14 -29.74 -2.01
C LYS A 115 -1.48 -28.73 -3.10
N PRO A 116 -0.56 -28.45 -4.03
CA PRO A 116 -0.85 -27.64 -5.21
C PRO A 116 -2.09 -28.19 -5.95
N GLY A 117 -2.93 -27.29 -6.42
CA GLY A 117 -4.16 -27.63 -7.13
C GLY A 117 -5.25 -26.57 -6.94
N GLU A 118 -6.37 -26.77 -7.59
CA GLU A 118 -7.51 -25.88 -7.51
C GLU A 118 -8.36 -26.19 -6.26
N VAL A 119 -8.76 -25.15 -5.56
CA VAL A 119 -9.66 -25.17 -4.39
C VAL A 119 -10.93 -24.40 -4.75
N THR A 120 -12.08 -25.01 -4.59
CA THR A 120 -13.36 -24.31 -4.78
C THR A 120 -13.82 -23.68 -3.47
N LEU A 121 -13.88 -22.35 -3.44
CA LEU A 121 -14.48 -21.59 -2.36
C LEU A 121 -15.97 -21.36 -2.67
N THR A 122 -16.84 -21.80 -1.77
CA THR A 122 -18.29 -21.64 -1.89
C THR A 122 -18.77 -20.60 -0.90
N PHE A 123 -19.31 -19.50 -1.42
CA PHE A 123 -19.91 -18.41 -0.65
C PHE A 123 -21.42 -18.63 -0.63
N SER A 124 -22.03 -18.68 0.55
CA SER A 124 -23.47 -18.94 0.70
C SER A 124 -24.14 -17.88 1.58
N ASN A 125 -25.38 -17.55 1.27
CA ASN A 125 -26.21 -16.73 2.14
C ASN A 125 -27.13 -17.59 3.03
N LYS A 126 -27.84 -16.94 3.96
CA LYS A 126 -28.77 -17.62 4.90
C LYS A 126 -29.92 -18.37 4.21
N ASN A 127 -30.23 -18.05 2.96
CA ASN A 127 -31.30 -18.72 2.17
C ASN A 127 -30.75 -19.85 1.28
N GLY A 128 -29.50 -20.23 1.46
CA GLY A 128 -28.87 -21.32 0.73
C GLY A 128 -28.46 -20.98 -0.71
N LYS A 129 -28.62 -19.70 -1.17
CA LYS A 129 -28.09 -19.29 -2.47
C LYS A 129 -26.56 -19.22 -2.41
N LYS A 130 -25.90 -19.72 -3.45
CA LYS A 130 -24.44 -19.92 -3.48
C LYS A 130 -23.80 -19.28 -4.70
N THR A 131 -22.55 -18.87 -4.52
CA THR A 131 -21.59 -18.53 -5.59
C THR A 131 -20.30 -19.26 -5.31
N THR A 132 -19.70 -19.85 -6.33
CA THR A 132 -18.40 -20.51 -6.24
C THR A 132 -17.32 -19.71 -6.91
N LYS A 133 -16.11 -19.75 -6.36
CA LYS A 133 -14.89 -19.21 -6.95
C LYS A 133 -13.79 -20.25 -6.86
N LYS A 134 -13.07 -20.43 -7.94
CA LYS A 134 -11.86 -21.23 -8.00
C LYS A 134 -10.71 -20.40 -7.45
N PHE A 135 -9.91 -21.01 -6.60
CA PHE A 135 -8.71 -20.44 -6.02
C PHE A 135 -7.56 -21.42 -6.21
N GLU A 136 -6.47 -20.96 -6.80
CA GLU A 136 -5.34 -21.83 -7.13
C GLU A 136 -4.30 -21.81 -6.01
N LEU A 137 -3.89 -23.01 -5.55
CA LEU A 137 -2.69 -23.21 -4.78
C LEU A 137 -1.59 -23.70 -5.73
N LYS A 138 -0.59 -22.88 -5.97
CA LYS A 138 0.55 -23.19 -6.84
C LYS A 138 1.62 -23.98 -6.09
N ALA A 139 2.39 -24.77 -6.82
CA ALA A 139 3.68 -25.25 -6.33
C ALA A 139 4.67 -24.08 -6.26
N ARG A 140 5.55 -24.09 -5.29
CA ARG A 140 6.69 -23.15 -5.26
C ARG A 140 7.73 -23.57 -6.31
N GLU A 141 8.36 -22.63 -6.98
CA GLU A 141 9.42 -22.90 -7.93
C GLU A 141 10.71 -23.35 -7.23
N MET A 142 10.97 -22.83 -6.03
CA MET A 142 12.10 -23.22 -5.20
C MET A 142 11.79 -23.05 -3.71
N ALA A 143 12.58 -23.70 -2.86
CA ALA A 143 12.46 -23.51 -1.41
C ALA A 143 12.88 -22.09 -1.01
N GLY A 144 12.28 -21.54 0.04
CA GLY A 144 12.59 -20.18 0.50
C GLY A 144 14.05 -19.98 0.87
N ALA A 145 14.71 -20.99 1.42
CA ALA A 145 16.13 -20.96 1.77
C ALA A 145 17.06 -20.88 0.53
N ASP A 146 16.59 -21.31 -0.64
CA ASP A 146 17.37 -21.29 -1.88
C ASP A 146 17.27 -19.94 -2.61
N ARG A 147 16.30 -19.09 -2.24
CA ARG A 147 16.17 -17.73 -2.77
C ARG A 147 17.27 -16.84 -2.22
N LYS A 148 18.16 -16.41 -3.11
CA LYS A 148 19.27 -15.51 -2.77
C LYS A 148 18.90 -14.08 -3.15
N GLY A 149 19.14 -13.15 -2.24
CA GLY A 149 18.97 -11.73 -2.50
C GLY A 149 20.20 -11.05 -3.07
N PHE A 150 20.12 -9.74 -3.24
CA PHE A 150 21.30 -8.90 -3.49
C PHE A 150 22.16 -8.79 -2.21
N ASP A 151 23.44 -8.49 -2.38
CA ASP A 151 24.41 -8.35 -1.28
C ASP A 151 25.46 -7.27 -1.59
N ILE A 152 26.51 -7.19 -0.76
CA ILE A 152 27.56 -6.18 -0.89
C ILE A 152 28.39 -6.27 -2.19
N SER A 153 28.28 -7.38 -2.94
CA SER A 153 28.95 -7.54 -4.23
C SER A 153 28.16 -6.97 -5.40
N ASP A 154 26.92 -6.53 -5.15
CA ASP A 154 26.02 -6.06 -6.19
C ASP A 154 26.15 -4.55 -6.44
N VAL A 155 26.06 -4.19 -7.71
CA VAL A 155 25.90 -2.82 -8.18
C VAL A 155 24.45 -2.63 -8.59
N LEU A 156 23.68 -1.93 -7.74
CA LEU A 156 22.26 -1.66 -7.98
C LEU A 156 22.09 -0.42 -8.86
N TYR A 157 21.37 -0.56 -9.96
CA TYR A 157 21.00 0.55 -10.83
C TYR A 157 19.50 0.84 -10.70
N MET A 158 19.18 2.01 -10.15
CA MET A 158 17.79 2.48 -10.07
C MET A 158 17.34 3.04 -11.40
N LEU A 159 16.22 2.57 -11.90
CA LEU A 159 15.61 3.10 -13.11
C LEU A 159 14.09 3.25 -12.97
N MET A 160 13.56 4.20 -13.71
CA MET A 160 12.13 4.43 -13.84
C MET A 160 11.68 3.84 -15.19
N PRO A 161 10.89 2.75 -15.22
CA PRO A 161 10.48 2.10 -16.46
C PRO A 161 9.84 3.05 -17.45
N ASP A 162 8.92 3.90 -17.00
CA ASP A 162 8.27 4.92 -17.85
C ASP A 162 9.25 5.82 -18.62
N ARG A 163 10.45 6.05 -18.06
CA ARG A 163 11.45 6.99 -18.59
C ARG A 163 12.56 6.34 -19.40
N PHE A 164 12.63 5.00 -19.42
CA PHE A 164 13.74 4.29 -20.03
C PHE A 164 13.52 4.02 -21.52
N ALA A 165 12.74 3.03 -21.88
CA ALA A 165 12.51 2.65 -23.27
C ALA A 165 11.07 2.16 -23.48
N ASN A 166 10.45 2.56 -24.59
CA ASN A 166 9.14 2.09 -25.02
C ASN A 166 9.32 0.91 -25.97
N GLY A 167 9.01 -0.30 -25.52
CA GLY A 167 9.06 -1.51 -26.32
C GLY A 167 7.72 -1.90 -26.95
N ASN A 168 6.61 -1.38 -26.40
CA ASN A 168 5.27 -1.69 -26.85
C ASN A 168 4.35 -0.47 -26.86
N PRO A 169 4.39 0.37 -27.90
CA PRO A 169 3.56 1.59 -27.96
C PRO A 169 2.04 1.35 -27.88
N LYS A 170 1.58 0.10 -27.93
CA LYS A 170 0.14 -0.21 -27.82
C LYS A 170 -0.36 -0.13 -26.38
N ASN A 171 0.53 -0.18 -25.39
CA ASN A 171 0.16 -0.06 -23.99
C ASN A 171 0.35 1.35 -23.40
N ASP A 172 0.86 2.32 -24.17
CA ASP A 172 1.06 3.70 -23.71
C ASP A 172 -0.21 4.30 -23.09
N VAL A 173 -1.38 3.97 -23.63
CA VAL A 173 -2.70 4.40 -23.14
C VAL A 173 -3.66 3.22 -23.11
N ILE A 174 -4.17 2.89 -21.94
CA ILE A 174 -5.11 1.77 -21.72
C ILE A 174 -6.52 2.31 -21.57
N LYS A 175 -7.41 1.89 -22.46
CA LYS A 175 -8.83 2.28 -22.41
C LYS A 175 -9.46 1.83 -21.08
N GLY A 176 -10.10 2.76 -20.38
CA GLY A 176 -10.81 2.51 -19.13
C GLY A 176 -10.00 2.79 -17.87
N MET A 177 -8.72 3.08 -17.99
CA MET A 177 -7.95 3.67 -16.89
C MET A 177 -8.30 5.16 -16.72
N GLU A 178 -8.11 5.67 -15.52
CA GLU A 178 -8.40 7.08 -15.19
C GLU A 178 -7.34 8.02 -15.78
N ASP A 179 -6.07 7.62 -15.73
CA ASP A 179 -4.96 8.36 -16.30
C ASP A 179 -4.70 7.93 -17.75
N GLN A 180 -5.11 8.77 -18.69
CA GLN A 180 -5.02 8.55 -20.15
C GLN A 180 -3.92 9.39 -20.81
N LEU A 181 -3.04 10.02 -20.00
CA LEU A 181 -2.07 10.98 -20.52
C LEU A 181 -0.72 10.30 -20.80
N CYS A 182 -0.26 10.40 -22.05
CA CYS A 182 1.07 9.99 -22.46
C CYS A 182 1.63 10.98 -23.48
N ASN A 183 2.74 11.64 -23.16
CA ASN A 183 3.46 12.54 -24.06
C ASN A 183 4.92 12.68 -23.62
N ARG A 184 5.82 12.17 -24.43
CA ARG A 184 7.27 12.16 -24.17
C ARG A 184 7.92 13.55 -24.07
N ASN A 185 7.28 14.56 -24.65
CA ASN A 185 7.80 15.93 -24.62
C ASN A 185 7.39 16.70 -23.36
N GLU A 186 6.49 16.15 -22.53
CA GLU A 186 5.97 16.78 -21.34
C GLU A 186 6.51 16.08 -20.09
N PRO A 187 7.40 16.71 -19.31
CA PRO A 187 8.05 16.08 -18.16
C PRO A 187 7.10 15.51 -17.10
N SER A 188 5.91 16.09 -16.97
CA SER A 188 4.90 15.71 -15.97
C SER A 188 3.91 14.64 -16.45
N LEU A 189 4.06 14.15 -17.68
CA LEU A 189 3.22 13.09 -18.24
C LEU A 189 3.99 11.78 -18.34
N ARG A 190 3.30 10.67 -18.59
CA ARG A 190 3.93 9.40 -18.94
C ARG A 190 4.65 9.53 -20.29
N HIS A 191 5.79 8.82 -20.38
CA HIS A 191 6.61 8.78 -21.59
C HIS A 191 6.47 7.48 -22.36
N GLY A 192 5.72 6.49 -21.83
CA GLY A 192 5.44 5.24 -22.49
C GLY A 192 6.56 4.20 -22.41
N GLY A 193 7.58 4.40 -21.56
CA GLY A 193 8.53 3.34 -21.26
C GLY A 193 7.86 2.17 -20.52
N ASP A 194 8.28 0.93 -20.79
CA ASP A 194 7.62 -0.29 -20.34
C ASP A 194 8.59 -1.45 -20.07
N LEU A 195 8.08 -2.58 -19.57
CA LEU A 195 8.88 -3.77 -19.27
C LEU A 195 9.47 -4.40 -20.51
N GLU A 196 8.78 -4.33 -21.67
CA GLU A 196 9.29 -4.85 -22.94
C GLU A 196 10.48 -4.01 -23.43
N GLY A 197 10.38 -2.68 -23.35
CA GLY A 197 11.50 -1.80 -23.69
C GLY A 197 12.71 -2.04 -22.80
N LEU A 198 12.48 -2.29 -21.50
CA LEU A 198 13.54 -2.67 -20.59
C LEU A 198 14.18 -4.00 -20.99
N ARG A 199 13.36 -5.03 -21.29
CA ARG A 199 13.80 -6.36 -21.71
C ARG A 199 14.67 -6.33 -22.97
N GLN A 200 14.35 -5.48 -23.92
CA GLN A 200 15.11 -5.30 -25.17
C GLN A 200 16.50 -4.67 -24.95
N HIS A 201 16.76 -4.07 -23.79
CA HIS A 201 18.00 -3.32 -23.53
C HIS A 201 18.79 -3.84 -22.32
N LEU A 202 18.62 -5.11 -21.93
CA LEU A 202 19.31 -5.67 -20.75
C LEU A 202 20.85 -5.67 -20.92
N ASP A 203 21.35 -5.77 -22.14
CA ASP A 203 22.80 -5.73 -22.42
C ASP A 203 23.43 -4.39 -22.05
N TYR A 204 22.66 -3.27 -22.11
CA TYR A 204 23.12 -1.98 -21.63
C TYR A 204 23.59 -2.03 -20.18
N PHE A 205 22.86 -2.75 -19.31
CA PHE A 205 23.20 -2.83 -17.89
C PHE A 205 24.39 -3.75 -17.63
N THR A 206 24.46 -4.89 -18.33
CA THR A 206 25.61 -5.81 -18.20
C THR A 206 26.89 -5.16 -18.71
N ASP A 207 26.84 -4.44 -19.83
CA ASP A 207 27.97 -3.69 -20.38
C ASP A 207 28.45 -2.56 -19.46
N LEU A 208 27.52 -1.99 -18.69
CA LEU A 208 27.82 -0.97 -17.67
C LEU A 208 28.40 -1.57 -16.38
N GLY A 209 28.35 -2.90 -16.21
CA GLY A 209 28.81 -3.60 -15.00
C GLY A 209 27.76 -3.59 -13.86
N VAL A 210 26.51 -3.32 -14.17
CA VAL A 210 25.39 -3.45 -13.23
C VAL A 210 25.10 -4.92 -12.97
N THR A 211 24.78 -5.26 -11.72
CA THR A 211 24.44 -6.64 -11.34
C THR A 211 23.02 -6.76 -10.79
N ALA A 212 22.37 -5.65 -10.45
CA ALA A 212 20.99 -5.65 -9.97
C ALA A 212 20.23 -4.41 -10.48
N LEU A 213 19.01 -4.64 -10.94
CA LEU A 213 18.09 -3.58 -11.38
C LEU A 213 17.09 -3.29 -10.26
N TRP A 214 17.04 -2.06 -9.80
CA TRP A 214 15.98 -1.55 -8.93
C TRP A 214 15.02 -0.72 -9.77
N LEU A 215 13.85 -1.27 -10.05
CA LEU A 215 12.78 -0.57 -10.78
C LEU A 215 11.97 0.28 -9.79
N THR A 216 11.69 1.55 -10.12
CA THR A 216 10.63 2.29 -9.39
C THR A 216 9.32 1.51 -9.49
N PRO A 217 8.32 1.76 -8.61
CA PRO A 217 7.19 0.85 -8.49
C PRO A 217 6.53 0.50 -9.81
N VAL A 218 6.41 -0.79 -10.11
CA VAL A 218 5.79 -1.33 -11.33
C VAL A 218 4.30 -1.67 -11.13
N LEU A 219 3.80 -1.58 -9.90
CA LEU A 219 2.40 -1.86 -9.58
C LEU A 219 1.47 -0.83 -10.21
N GLU A 220 0.23 -1.22 -10.45
CA GLU A 220 -0.78 -0.33 -11.02
C GLU A 220 -0.88 0.97 -10.22
N ASN A 221 -0.81 2.07 -10.94
CA ASN A 221 -0.80 3.42 -10.42
C ASN A 221 -1.73 4.30 -11.27
N ASP A 222 -3.01 3.94 -11.28
CA ASP A 222 -4.04 4.56 -12.11
C ASP A 222 -4.63 5.80 -11.43
N ARG A 223 -3.79 6.82 -11.27
CA ARG A 223 -4.16 8.07 -10.63
C ARG A 223 -3.68 9.26 -11.45
N PRO A 224 -4.61 10.01 -12.10
CA PRO A 224 -4.27 11.31 -12.70
C PRO A 224 -3.95 12.33 -11.58
N ALA A 225 -2.97 13.20 -11.83
CA ALA A 225 -2.60 14.27 -10.91
C ALA A 225 -3.15 15.63 -11.37
N ASP A 226 -3.25 16.58 -10.43
CA ASP A 226 -3.64 17.98 -10.69
C ASP A 226 -4.91 18.12 -11.53
N GLY A 227 -5.95 17.36 -11.18
CA GLY A 227 -7.23 17.39 -11.89
C GLY A 227 -7.15 16.81 -13.30
N GLY A 228 -6.23 15.87 -13.55
CA GLY A 228 -6.06 15.21 -14.84
C GLY A 228 -5.15 15.97 -15.82
N LYS A 229 -4.30 16.87 -15.32
CA LYS A 229 -3.31 17.60 -16.12
C LYS A 229 -1.94 16.92 -16.14
N HIS A 230 -1.64 16.14 -15.09
CA HIS A 230 -0.38 15.44 -14.90
C HIS A 230 -0.65 13.96 -14.60
N SER A 231 0.36 13.15 -14.78
CA SER A 231 0.35 11.70 -14.47
C SER A 231 1.19 11.40 -13.23
N THR A 232 0.82 10.37 -12.47
CA THR A 232 1.67 9.84 -11.39
C THR A 232 2.61 8.76 -11.93
N TYR A 233 3.35 9.09 -12.98
CA TYR A 233 4.25 8.19 -13.72
C TYR A 233 5.33 7.52 -12.87
N HIS A 234 5.62 8.08 -11.69
CA HIS A 234 6.63 7.58 -10.77
C HIS A 234 6.26 6.26 -10.07
N GLY A 235 4.96 5.89 -10.02
CA GLY A 235 4.50 4.62 -9.47
C GLY A 235 4.15 4.62 -7.97
N TYR A 236 4.43 5.69 -7.21
CA TYR A 236 4.27 5.71 -5.75
C TYR A 236 2.84 5.97 -5.24
N ALA A 237 1.83 5.94 -6.09
CA ALA A 237 0.42 6.05 -5.69
C ALA A 237 -0.35 4.79 -6.10
N THR A 238 0.06 3.63 -5.56
CA THR A 238 -0.45 2.29 -5.91
C THR A 238 -1.97 2.22 -5.83
N THR A 239 -2.60 1.72 -6.90
CA THR A 239 -4.04 1.48 -6.98
C THR A 239 -4.43 0.00 -7.02
N ASP A 240 -3.46 -0.88 -7.25
CA ASP A 240 -3.62 -2.34 -7.14
C ASP A 240 -2.31 -3.00 -6.71
N TYR A 241 -2.33 -3.72 -5.57
CA TYR A 241 -1.14 -4.36 -4.99
C TYR A 241 -0.77 -5.71 -5.64
N TYR A 242 -1.65 -6.32 -6.43
CA TYR A 242 -1.43 -7.64 -7.04
C TYR A 242 -1.37 -7.60 -8.57
N ARG A 243 -1.23 -6.40 -9.14
CA ARG A 243 -1.22 -6.20 -10.58
C ARG A 243 -0.12 -5.23 -10.99
N VAL A 244 0.65 -5.60 -12.02
CA VAL A 244 1.53 -4.68 -12.74
C VAL A 244 0.67 -3.63 -13.46
N ASP A 245 1.14 -2.39 -13.53
CA ASP A 245 0.46 -1.34 -14.30
C ASP A 245 0.35 -1.78 -15.76
N PRO A 246 -0.86 -1.85 -16.33
CA PRO A 246 -1.04 -2.33 -17.70
C PRO A 246 -0.29 -1.52 -18.76
N ARG A 247 0.13 -0.30 -18.41
CA ARG A 247 0.97 0.55 -19.28
C ARG A 247 2.44 0.15 -19.22
N PHE A 248 2.84 -0.65 -18.24
CA PHE A 248 4.15 -1.30 -18.20
C PHE A 248 4.11 -2.72 -18.76
N GLY A 249 2.97 -3.41 -18.64
CA GLY A 249 2.80 -4.79 -19.05
C GLY A 249 1.89 -5.59 -18.14
N THR A 250 2.09 -6.90 -18.11
CA THR A 250 1.34 -7.84 -17.28
C THR A 250 2.23 -8.46 -16.19
N ASN A 251 1.63 -9.17 -15.25
CA ASN A 251 2.37 -9.92 -14.23
C ASN A 251 3.29 -10.99 -14.87
N GLU A 252 2.82 -11.62 -15.96
CA GLU A 252 3.55 -12.62 -16.72
C GLU A 252 4.74 -12.00 -17.46
N GLU A 253 4.58 -10.81 -18.02
CA GLU A 253 5.67 -10.07 -18.67
C GLU A 253 6.71 -9.60 -17.65
N TYR A 254 6.29 -9.25 -16.42
CA TYR A 254 7.24 -8.94 -15.36
C TYR A 254 8.02 -10.18 -14.94
N LYS A 255 7.36 -11.35 -14.81
CA LYS A 255 8.09 -12.61 -14.58
C LYS A 255 9.07 -12.91 -15.71
N ALA A 256 8.65 -12.76 -16.96
CA ALA A 256 9.52 -13.00 -18.11
C ALA A 256 10.75 -12.07 -18.12
N LEU A 257 10.57 -10.80 -17.74
CA LEU A 257 11.71 -9.87 -17.56
C LEU A 257 12.67 -10.37 -16.49
N VAL A 258 12.16 -10.78 -15.31
CA VAL A 258 13.00 -11.30 -14.21
C VAL A 258 13.75 -12.55 -14.65
N ASP A 259 13.08 -13.50 -15.34
CA ASP A 259 13.70 -14.72 -15.87
C ASP A 259 14.83 -14.40 -16.87
N GLU A 260 14.67 -13.36 -17.70
CA GLU A 260 15.72 -12.93 -18.64
C GLU A 260 16.86 -12.18 -17.95
N CYS A 261 16.57 -11.38 -16.94
CA CYS A 261 17.58 -10.77 -16.09
C CYS A 261 18.47 -11.85 -15.46
N HIS A 262 17.88 -12.89 -14.88
CA HIS A 262 18.62 -14.01 -14.28
C HIS A 262 19.52 -14.74 -15.28
N LYS A 263 19.07 -14.96 -16.52
CA LYS A 263 19.90 -15.56 -17.59
C LYS A 263 21.14 -14.73 -17.94
N LYS A 264 21.07 -13.41 -17.70
CA LYS A 264 22.19 -12.47 -17.91
C LYS A 264 22.99 -12.19 -16.64
N GLY A 265 22.68 -12.85 -15.53
CA GLY A 265 23.32 -12.63 -14.24
C GLY A 265 22.88 -11.35 -13.53
N LEU A 266 21.78 -10.74 -13.97
CA LEU A 266 21.18 -9.56 -13.33
C LEU A 266 20.15 -10.00 -12.30
N LYS A 267 20.19 -9.42 -11.11
CA LYS A 267 19.16 -9.51 -10.08
C LYS A 267 18.09 -8.43 -10.29
N VAL A 268 16.90 -8.63 -9.72
CA VAL A 268 15.81 -7.65 -9.77
C VAL A 268 15.33 -7.31 -8.36
N VAL A 269 15.37 -6.03 -8.02
CA VAL A 269 14.89 -5.47 -6.75
C VAL A 269 13.57 -4.73 -7.01
N MET A 270 12.50 -5.17 -6.34
CA MET A 270 11.18 -4.57 -6.47
C MET A 270 11.00 -3.46 -5.45
N ASP A 271 10.52 -2.32 -5.91
CA ASP A 271 10.11 -1.21 -5.04
C ASP A 271 8.69 -1.45 -4.51
N MET A 272 8.53 -1.47 -3.18
CA MET A 272 7.25 -1.69 -2.50
C MET A 272 6.90 -0.53 -1.59
N ILE A 273 5.60 -0.22 -1.50
CA ILE A 273 5.07 0.88 -0.70
C ILE A 273 4.09 0.31 0.33
N PHE A 274 4.49 0.29 1.62
CA PHE A 274 3.64 -0.18 2.72
C PHE A 274 3.06 0.94 3.56
N ASN A 275 3.63 2.13 3.45
CA ASN A 275 3.16 3.29 4.21
C ASN A 275 1.78 3.77 3.75
N HIS A 276 1.54 3.83 2.46
CA HIS A 276 0.33 4.40 1.89
C HIS A 276 -0.11 3.69 0.61
N CYS A 277 -1.32 3.99 0.14
CA CYS A 277 -1.76 3.68 -1.23
C CYS A 277 -2.16 4.98 -1.96
N GLY A 278 -2.52 4.89 -3.23
CA GLY A 278 -3.14 6.01 -3.94
C GLY A 278 -4.60 6.23 -3.50
N ASP A 279 -5.09 7.47 -3.55
CA ASP A 279 -6.50 7.81 -3.26
C ASP A 279 -7.49 7.24 -4.29
N TYR A 280 -6.97 6.77 -5.43
CA TYR A 280 -7.73 6.01 -6.43
C TYR A 280 -7.74 4.49 -6.19
N HIS A 281 -7.00 3.99 -5.19
CA HIS A 281 -7.15 2.61 -4.76
C HIS A 281 -8.59 2.33 -4.33
N PRO A 282 -9.21 1.19 -4.69
CA PRO A 282 -10.61 0.88 -4.33
C PRO A 282 -10.94 1.08 -2.85
N TRP A 283 -10.00 0.82 -1.95
CA TRP A 283 -10.17 1.04 -0.50
C TRP A 283 -10.42 2.51 -0.14
N ALA A 284 -9.84 3.47 -0.87
CA ALA A 284 -9.95 4.89 -0.59
C ALA A 284 -10.91 5.62 -1.54
N LYS A 285 -11.06 5.11 -2.77
CA LYS A 285 -11.88 5.72 -3.82
C LYS A 285 -13.37 5.47 -3.61
N HIS A 286 -13.74 4.22 -3.29
CA HIS A 286 -15.13 3.81 -3.26
C HIS A 286 -15.93 4.53 -2.17
N THR A 287 -17.21 4.72 -2.45
CA THR A 287 -18.19 5.30 -1.53
C THR A 287 -19.41 4.39 -1.41
N ARG A 288 -20.12 4.53 -0.29
CA ARG A 288 -21.41 3.86 -0.04
C ARG A 288 -22.38 4.79 0.66
N ILE A 289 -23.63 4.42 0.63
CA ILE A 289 -24.67 5.10 1.42
C ILE A 289 -24.73 4.43 2.80
N ASP A 290 -24.60 5.21 3.86
CA ASP A 290 -24.73 4.73 5.23
C ASP A 290 -26.22 4.52 5.63
N GLU A 291 -26.45 4.15 6.87
CA GLU A 291 -27.80 3.90 7.40
C GLU A 291 -28.65 5.16 7.52
N ASN A 292 -28.03 6.33 7.53
CA ASN A 292 -28.68 7.64 7.59
C ASN A 292 -28.91 8.24 6.19
N GLY A 293 -28.56 7.51 5.13
CA GLY A 293 -28.68 7.98 3.76
C GLY A 293 -27.55 8.90 3.29
N LYS A 294 -26.47 9.03 4.08
CA LYS A 294 -25.31 9.86 3.75
C LYS A 294 -24.29 9.07 2.94
N THR A 295 -23.73 9.71 1.91
CA THR A 295 -22.57 9.16 1.18
C THR A 295 -21.33 9.27 2.06
N ILE A 296 -20.67 8.13 2.29
CA ILE A 296 -19.44 8.02 3.06
C ILE A 296 -18.42 7.20 2.28
N LYS A 297 -17.14 7.32 2.63
CA LYS A 297 -16.09 6.43 2.10
C LYS A 297 -16.38 4.98 2.50
N ASP A 298 -16.14 4.05 1.57
CA ASP A 298 -16.35 2.62 1.78
C ASP A 298 -15.05 1.92 2.18
N TYR A 299 -14.37 2.47 3.20
CA TYR A 299 -13.16 1.84 3.75
C TYR A 299 -13.47 0.42 4.23
N PRO A 300 -12.55 -0.54 4.05
CA PRO A 300 -12.77 -1.91 4.52
C PRO A 300 -13.15 -1.96 6.00
N SER A 301 -12.41 -1.27 6.87
CA SER A 301 -12.78 -0.96 8.25
C SER A 301 -12.46 0.50 8.58
N LYS A 302 -13.04 1.01 9.68
CA LYS A 302 -12.83 2.40 10.13
C LYS A 302 -11.38 2.71 10.52
N ASP A 303 -10.61 1.67 10.85
CA ASP A 303 -9.20 1.71 11.24
C ASP A 303 -8.27 1.14 10.16
N TRP A 304 -8.72 1.08 8.89
CA TRP A 304 -7.91 0.65 7.76
C TRP A 304 -6.80 1.66 7.42
N PHE A 305 -7.11 2.93 7.59
CA PHE A 305 -6.20 4.06 7.41
C PHE A 305 -5.97 4.80 8.72
N ASN A 306 -4.76 5.32 8.90
CA ASN A 306 -4.47 6.33 9.91
C ASN A 306 -5.08 7.66 9.48
N SER A 307 -5.56 8.46 10.45
CA SER A 307 -6.10 9.81 10.21
C SER A 307 -7.01 9.89 8.96
N PRO A 308 -8.09 9.09 8.88
CA PRO A 308 -8.90 8.95 7.68
C PRO A 308 -9.43 10.33 7.21
N ASN A 309 -9.62 10.47 5.91
CA ASN A 309 -10.01 11.73 5.25
C ASN A 309 -8.97 12.87 5.37
N TYR A 310 -7.71 12.54 5.56
CA TYR A 310 -6.62 13.52 5.67
C TYR A 310 -6.76 14.46 6.87
N GLU A 311 -7.16 13.91 8.02
CA GLU A 311 -7.31 14.68 9.26
C GLU A 311 -5.95 15.13 9.83
N LEU A 312 -4.87 14.45 9.47
CA LEU A 312 -3.50 14.74 9.89
C LEU A 312 -2.53 14.59 8.70
N GLN A 313 -1.73 15.62 8.47
CA GLN A 313 -0.58 15.55 7.55
C GLN A 313 0.67 15.16 8.32
N THR A 314 1.54 14.35 7.72
CA THR A 314 2.83 14.01 8.34
C THR A 314 3.69 15.25 8.55
N SER A 315 4.44 15.25 9.64
CA SER A 315 5.42 16.31 9.91
C SER A 315 6.67 16.22 9.02
N TYR A 316 6.84 15.13 8.29
CA TYR A 316 8.04 14.77 7.51
C TYR A 316 9.33 14.68 8.34
N LYS A 317 9.25 14.71 9.66
CA LYS A 317 10.41 14.69 10.57
C LYS A 317 10.59 13.27 11.11
N LEU A 318 11.66 12.59 10.71
CA LEU A 318 11.93 11.21 11.12
C LEU A 318 12.62 11.12 12.49
N THR A 319 13.33 12.17 12.92
CA THR A 319 14.04 12.16 14.20
C THR A 319 13.14 11.90 15.41
N PRO A 320 11.91 12.44 15.52
CA PRO A 320 11.03 12.15 16.65
C PRO A 320 10.69 10.67 16.84
N VAL A 321 10.77 9.86 15.77
CA VAL A 321 10.44 8.43 15.83
C VAL A 321 11.45 7.64 16.65
N LEU A 322 12.69 8.10 16.71
CA LEU A 322 13.82 7.48 17.41
C LEU A 322 14.29 8.27 18.64
N ASP A 323 13.88 9.54 18.77
CA ASP A 323 14.29 10.39 19.87
C ASP A 323 13.53 10.04 21.16
N PRO A 324 14.22 9.58 22.22
CA PRO A 324 13.58 9.20 23.48
C PRO A 324 12.94 10.39 24.21
N TYR A 325 13.26 11.62 23.83
CA TYR A 325 12.71 12.84 24.39
C TYR A 325 11.58 13.46 23.57
N ALA A 326 11.29 12.89 22.40
CA ALA A 326 10.21 13.38 21.55
C ALA A 326 8.84 13.20 22.23
N SER A 327 7.96 14.16 22.00
CA SER A 327 6.58 14.04 22.47
C SER A 327 5.83 12.96 21.66
N LYS A 328 4.82 12.35 22.28
CA LYS A 328 3.95 11.40 21.58
C LYS A 328 3.18 12.06 20.43
N VAL A 329 2.96 13.39 20.49
CA VAL A 329 2.31 14.14 19.42
C VAL A 329 3.23 14.19 18.20
N ASP A 330 4.51 14.54 18.37
CA ASP A 330 5.47 14.60 17.27
C ASP A 330 5.65 13.23 16.60
N MET A 331 5.75 12.16 17.41
CA MET A 331 5.84 10.79 16.90
C MET A 331 4.59 10.43 16.09
N LYS A 332 3.40 10.74 16.63
CA LYS A 332 2.13 10.46 15.96
C LYS A 332 1.99 11.24 14.66
N GLU A 333 2.36 12.51 14.63
CA GLU A 333 2.31 13.32 13.41
C GLU A 333 3.19 12.72 12.29
N THR A 334 4.35 12.18 12.65
CA THR A 334 5.22 11.52 11.66
C THR A 334 4.61 10.25 11.11
N VAL A 335 4.11 9.35 11.98
CA VAL A 335 3.74 7.97 11.63
C VAL A 335 2.28 7.84 11.18
N ASP A 336 1.37 8.67 11.73
CA ASP A 336 -0.06 8.57 11.42
C ASP A 336 -0.55 9.64 10.43
N GLY A 337 0.33 10.55 10.00
CA GLY A 337 -0.01 11.62 9.06
C GLY A 337 0.17 11.20 7.61
N TRP A 338 -0.76 11.58 6.74
CA TRP A 338 -0.64 11.37 5.31
C TRP A 338 0.41 12.31 4.70
N PHE A 339 1.18 11.87 3.72
CA PHE A 339 2.10 12.74 2.97
C PHE A 339 1.34 13.87 2.28
N VAL A 340 0.34 13.51 1.52
CA VAL A 340 -0.54 14.42 0.77
C VAL A 340 -1.94 13.80 0.70
N PRO A 341 -2.99 14.57 0.37
CA PRO A 341 -4.37 14.05 0.27
C PRO A 341 -4.53 12.86 -0.69
N SER A 342 -3.62 12.73 -1.65
CA SER A 342 -3.64 11.66 -2.66
C SER A 342 -2.94 10.38 -2.23
N MET A 343 -2.35 10.34 -1.03
CA MET A 343 -1.62 9.19 -0.48
C MET A 343 -2.18 8.81 0.89
N PRO A 344 -3.35 8.13 0.94
CA PRO A 344 -3.94 7.64 2.18
C PRO A 344 -2.99 6.73 2.94
N ASP A 345 -2.69 7.09 4.18
CA ASP A 345 -1.76 6.39 5.05
C ASP A 345 -2.39 5.12 5.63
N LEU A 346 -1.75 3.97 5.42
CA LEU A 346 -2.24 2.67 5.87
C LEU A 346 -1.96 2.46 7.36
N ASN A 347 -2.93 1.93 8.10
CA ASN A 347 -2.72 1.59 9.49
C ASN A 347 -2.11 0.19 9.65
N GLN A 348 -0.78 0.09 9.63
CA GLN A 348 -0.05 -1.18 9.77
C GLN A 348 -0.23 -1.82 11.16
N ARG A 349 -0.70 -1.09 12.18
CA ARG A 349 -1.07 -1.65 13.49
C ARG A 349 -2.35 -2.47 13.43
N ASN A 350 -3.19 -2.29 12.41
CA ASN A 350 -4.31 -3.18 12.16
C ASN A 350 -3.78 -4.54 11.67
N PRO A 351 -4.06 -5.64 12.40
CA PRO A 351 -3.49 -6.96 12.08
C PRO A 351 -3.89 -7.49 10.71
N HIS A 352 -4.98 -7.02 10.16
CA HIS A 352 -5.47 -7.41 8.85
C HIS A 352 -4.75 -6.65 7.73
N VAL A 353 -4.41 -5.38 7.97
CA VAL A 353 -3.63 -4.55 7.03
C VAL A 353 -2.21 -5.10 6.92
N ILE A 354 -1.52 -5.27 8.05
CA ILE A 354 -0.14 -5.78 8.00
C ILE A 354 -0.06 -7.20 7.44
N LYS A 355 -1.03 -8.10 7.75
CA LYS A 355 -1.07 -9.43 7.16
C LYS A 355 -1.24 -9.39 5.65
N TYR A 356 -2.09 -8.49 5.13
CA TYR A 356 -2.26 -8.27 3.69
C TYR A 356 -0.94 -7.85 3.03
N LEU A 357 -0.22 -6.88 3.62
CA LEU A 357 1.05 -6.37 3.10
C LEU A 357 2.18 -7.42 3.16
N ILE A 358 2.26 -8.19 4.26
CA ILE A 358 3.20 -9.33 4.37
C ILE A 358 2.95 -10.34 3.25
N GLN A 359 1.70 -10.72 3.05
CA GLN A 359 1.32 -11.66 1.99
C GLN A 359 1.58 -11.11 0.59
N ASN A 360 1.43 -9.80 0.41
CA ASN A 360 1.76 -9.15 -0.85
C ASN A 360 3.24 -9.30 -1.20
N SER A 361 4.15 -9.07 -0.24
CA SER A 361 5.59 -9.29 -0.48
C SER A 361 5.90 -10.75 -0.85
N ILE A 362 5.37 -11.69 -0.09
CA ILE A 362 5.57 -13.13 -0.33
C ILE A 362 5.03 -13.50 -1.72
N TRP A 363 3.86 -12.99 -2.07
CA TRP A 363 3.23 -13.28 -3.37
C TRP A 363 4.09 -12.83 -4.55
N TRP A 364 4.69 -11.64 -4.47
CA TRP A 364 5.58 -11.14 -5.52
C TRP A 364 6.90 -11.92 -5.58
N ILE A 365 7.49 -12.26 -4.42
CA ILE A 365 8.70 -13.11 -4.38
C ILE A 365 8.43 -14.45 -5.06
N GLU A 366 7.30 -15.10 -4.76
CA GLU A 366 6.96 -16.41 -5.32
C GLU A 366 6.46 -16.34 -6.76
N THR A 367 5.75 -15.27 -7.15
CA THR A 367 5.12 -15.16 -8.47
C THR A 367 6.12 -14.82 -9.57
N VAL A 368 7.04 -13.88 -9.31
CA VAL A 368 7.96 -13.40 -10.35
C VAL A 368 9.43 -13.73 -10.07
N GLY A 369 9.77 -14.12 -8.84
CA GLY A 369 11.13 -14.52 -8.50
C GLY A 369 12.10 -13.35 -8.28
N ILE A 370 11.62 -12.22 -7.74
CA ILE A 370 12.49 -11.08 -7.42
C ILE A 370 13.59 -11.45 -6.42
N ASP A 371 14.72 -10.75 -6.48
CA ASP A 371 15.92 -10.99 -5.67
C ASP A 371 16.08 -10.01 -4.51
N GLY A 372 15.17 -9.06 -4.39
CA GLY A 372 15.18 -8.11 -3.28
C GLY A 372 13.96 -7.23 -3.27
N ILE A 373 13.78 -6.55 -2.14
CA ILE A 373 12.78 -5.51 -1.96
C ILE A 373 13.49 -4.23 -1.53
N ARG A 374 13.17 -3.13 -2.19
CA ARG A 374 13.38 -1.79 -1.64
C ARG A 374 12.06 -1.35 -1.04
N MET A 375 12.03 -1.09 0.27
CA MET A 375 10.84 -0.62 0.95
C MET A 375 10.85 0.90 1.03
N ASP A 376 9.90 1.49 0.33
CA ASP A 376 9.65 2.93 0.28
C ASP A 376 9.29 3.48 1.66
N THR A 377 9.79 4.68 1.96
CA THR A 377 9.43 5.46 3.16
C THR A 377 9.39 4.65 4.46
N TYR A 378 10.36 3.71 4.62
CA TYR A 378 10.39 2.72 5.71
C TYR A 378 10.13 3.29 7.11
N PRO A 379 10.72 4.44 7.51
CA PRO A 379 10.56 4.99 8.85
C PRO A 379 9.20 5.64 9.14
N TYR A 380 8.35 5.84 8.13
CA TYR A 380 7.04 6.46 8.31
C TYR A 380 5.96 5.44 8.69
N ALA A 381 6.16 4.16 8.35
CA ALA A 381 5.27 3.08 8.77
C ALA A 381 5.47 2.70 10.25
N ASP A 382 4.50 2.02 10.84
CA ASP A 382 4.61 1.56 12.24
C ASP A 382 5.82 0.65 12.45
N ARG A 383 6.72 1.02 13.36
CA ARG A 383 8.00 0.34 13.59
C ARG A 383 7.87 -1.13 13.97
N GLN A 384 6.90 -1.45 14.85
CA GLN A 384 6.69 -2.83 15.29
C GLN A 384 6.12 -3.68 14.16
N ALA A 385 5.15 -3.15 13.42
CA ALA A 385 4.56 -3.85 12.27
C ALA A 385 5.60 -4.14 11.18
N MET A 386 6.50 -3.19 10.91
CA MET A 386 7.60 -3.38 9.96
C MET A 386 8.64 -4.38 10.45
N ALA A 387 8.94 -4.39 11.75
CA ALA A 387 9.80 -5.42 12.36
C ALA A 387 9.19 -6.82 12.27
N ASP A 388 7.88 -6.95 12.47
CA ASP A 388 7.15 -8.21 12.33
C ASP A 388 7.11 -8.69 10.87
N TRP A 389 6.91 -7.78 9.91
CA TRP A 389 7.04 -8.07 8.48
C TRP A 389 8.41 -8.67 8.15
N MET A 390 9.50 -7.99 8.56
CA MET A 390 10.86 -8.45 8.30
C MET A 390 11.16 -9.79 8.99
N LYS A 391 10.62 -9.99 10.20
CA LYS A 391 10.75 -11.28 10.91
C LYS A 391 10.11 -12.42 10.14
N VAL A 392 8.94 -12.22 9.55
CA VAL A 392 8.26 -13.22 8.71
C VAL A 392 9.06 -13.49 7.44
N LEU A 393 9.52 -12.44 6.73
CA LEU A 393 10.30 -12.59 5.53
C LEU A 393 11.63 -13.30 5.79
N ASN A 394 12.39 -12.90 6.81
CA ASN A 394 13.67 -13.52 7.14
C ASN A 394 13.51 -14.99 7.57
N LYS A 395 12.39 -15.35 8.17
CA LYS A 395 12.07 -16.75 8.48
C LYS A 395 11.80 -17.57 7.23
N GLU A 396 10.98 -17.05 6.32
CA GLU A 396 10.60 -17.74 5.07
C GLU A 396 11.76 -17.76 4.07
N TYR A 397 12.52 -16.65 3.98
CA TYR A 397 13.59 -16.42 3.02
C TYR A 397 14.87 -15.93 3.69
N PRO A 398 15.61 -16.80 4.39
CA PRO A 398 16.77 -16.38 5.20
C PRO A 398 17.91 -15.75 4.42
N ASN A 399 18.04 -16.09 3.14
CA ASN A 399 19.07 -15.59 2.24
C ASN A 399 18.60 -14.43 1.31
N PHE A 400 17.35 -14.01 1.44
CA PHE A 400 16.80 -12.87 0.72
C PHE A 400 17.20 -11.56 1.40
N ASN A 401 17.28 -10.47 0.65
CA ASN A 401 17.62 -9.17 1.21
C ASN A 401 16.53 -8.12 0.94
N THR A 402 16.42 -7.19 1.87
CA THR A 402 15.54 -6.04 1.81
C THR A 402 16.30 -4.80 2.25
N VAL A 403 16.22 -3.74 1.47
CA VAL A 403 16.75 -2.42 1.83
C VAL A 403 15.61 -1.46 2.17
N GLY A 404 15.69 -0.81 3.31
CA GLY A 404 14.73 0.23 3.71
C GLY A 404 15.21 1.61 3.28
N GLU A 405 14.30 2.40 2.71
CA GLU A 405 14.57 3.82 2.50
C GLU A 405 14.48 4.57 3.84
N THR A 406 15.65 4.84 4.42
CA THR A 406 15.79 5.55 5.69
C THR A 406 16.39 6.93 5.43
N TRP A 407 15.60 7.82 4.84
CA TRP A 407 16.10 9.13 4.39
C TRP A 407 16.36 10.08 5.55
N VAL A 408 17.45 9.81 6.25
CA VAL A 408 18.00 10.65 7.32
C VAL A 408 19.50 10.84 7.06
N THR A 409 19.99 12.07 7.20
CA THR A 409 21.37 12.42 6.84
C THR A 409 22.36 12.32 8.00
N GLU A 410 21.96 11.71 9.12
CA GLU A 410 22.83 11.46 10.27
C GLU A 410 23.03 9.94 10.48
N PRO A 411 24.29 9.46 10.54
CA PRO A 411 24.61 8.04 10.60
C PRO A 411 23.89 7.29 11.74
N ALA A 412 23.82 7.90 12.94
CA ALA A 412 23.17 7.27 14.08
C ALA A 412 21.67 7.01 13.86
N TYR A 413 20.98 7.94 13.21
CA TYR A 413 19.56 7.77 12.89
C TYR A 413 19.36 6.75 11.76
N THR A 414 20.24 6.70 10.76
CA THR A 414 20.20 5.70 9.70
C THR A 414 20.47 4.29 10.26
N ALA A 415 21.55 4.12 11.03
CA ALA A 415 21.95 2.85 11.64
C ALA A 415 20.91 2.30 12.65
N ALA A 416 20.14 3.19 13.29
CA ALA A 416 19.08 2.75 14.23
C ALA A 416 17.99 1.87 13.59
N TRP A 417 17.86 1.91 12.28
CA TRP A 417 16.89 1.10 11.53
C TRP A 417 17.41 -0.27 11.12
N GLN A 418 18.68 -0.58 11.35
CA GLN A 418 19.21 -1.89 11.02
C GLN A 418 18.84 -2.95 12.07
N LYS A 419 18.83 -4.21 11.60
CA LYS A 419 18.74 -5.39 12.46
C LYS A 419 19.84 -5.34 13.55
N ASP A 420 19.47 -5.70 14.78
CA ASP A 420 20.36 -5.78 15.93
C ASP A 420 21.03 -4.45 16.32
N SER A 421 20.56 -3.32 15.80
CA SER A 421 21.03 -2.00 16.19
C SER A 421 20.79 -1.75 17.68
N LYS A 422 21.82 -1.29 18.37
CA LYS A 422 21.75 -0.89 19.79
C LYS A 422 21.21 0.53 19.99
N LEU A 423 20.96 1.24 18.91
CA LEU A 423 20.44 2.61 18.91
C LEU A 423 18.89 2.65 18.90
N SER A 424 18.25 1.49 18.84
CA SER A 424 16.80 1.36 18.80
C SER A 424 16.30 0.41 19.88
N ASP A 425 15.13 0.69 20.43
CA ASP A 425 14.40 -0.14 21.39
C ASP A 425 13.64 -1.30 20.71
N ILE A 426 13.45 -1.22 19.39
CA ILE A 426 12.83 -2.27 18.57
C ILE A 426 13.85 -2.80 17.59
N ASN A 427 14.08 -4.12 17.60
CA ASN A 427 14.87 -4.75 16.55
C ASN A 427 14.06 -4.81 15.26
N SER A 428 14.45 -4.03 14.27
CA SER A 428 13.76 -3.95 12.98
C SER A 428 13.82 -5.24 12.17
N ASN A 429 14.79 -6.12 12.42
CA ASN A 429 15.13 -7.29 11.59
C ASN A 429 15.53 -6.92 10.12
N LEU A 430 15.67 -5.64 9.80
CA LEU A 430 16.03 -5.12 8.48
C LEU A 430 17.54 -5.21 8.30
N LYS A 431 18.01 -5.98 7.32
CA LYS A 431 19.46 -6.19 7.12
C LYS A 431 20.15 -4.97 6.55
N THR A 432 19.53 -4.27 5.62
CA THR A 432 20.16 -3.20 4.83
C THR A 432 19.32 -1.92 4.88
N VAL A 433 19.99 -0.80 5.03
CA VAL A 433 19.41 0.56 4.96
C VAL A 433 20.08 1.36 3.85
N MET A 434 19.35 2.32 3.28
CA MET A 434 19.95 3.26 2.33
C MET A 434 20.76 4.31 3.11
N ASP A 435 22.07 4.38 2.85
CA ASP A 435 22.97 5.30 3.54
C ASP A 435 22.88 6.73 2.98
N PHE A 436 21.81 7.42 3.34
CA PHE A 436 21.66 8.84 2.99
C PHE A 436 22.64 9.76 3.71
N ALA A 437 23.22 9.32 4.84
CA ALA A 437 24.23 10.09 5.53
C ALA A 437 25.51 10.19 4.67
N PHE A 438 25.97 9.07 4.12
CA PHE A 438 27.12 9.06 3.21
C PHE A 438 26.79 9.81 1.90
N PHE A 439 25.61 9.58 1.31
CA PHE A 439 25.18 10.29 0.10
C PHE A 439 25.18 11.82 0.29
N ASP A 440 24.67 12.31 1.41
CA ASP A 440 24.65 13.73 1.72
C ASP A 440 26.07 14.31 1.83
N ARG A 441 26.96 13.63 2.57
CA ARG A 441 28.37 14.04 2.72
C ARG A 441 29.12 14.05 1.38
N LEU A 442 28.91 13.02 0.55
CA LEU A 442 29.49 12.93 -0.79
C LEU A 442 28.98 14.06 -1.70
N SER A 443 27.67 14.35 -1.65
CA SER A 443 27.06 15.42 -2.44
C SER A 443 27.58 16.79 -2.04
N GLN A 444 27.75 17.04 -0.74
CA GLN A 444 28.35 18.28 -0.24
C GLN A 444 29.82 18.39 -0.65
N ALA A 445 30.62 17.33 -0.44
CA ALA A 445 32.05 17.29 -0.78
C ALA A 445 32.30 17.64 -2.25
N LYS A 446 31.49 17.09 -3.15
CA LYS A 446 31.59 17.32 -4.61
C LYS A 446 31.35 18.79 -4.99
N ASN A 447 30.53 19.51 -4.24
CA ASN A 447 30.10 20.87 -4.57
C ASN A 447 30.94 21.95 -3.84
N GLU A 448 31.90 21.57 -3.00
CA GLU A 448 32.74 22.50 -2.26
C GLU A 448 34.08 22.65 -2.96
N GLU A 449 34.51 23.91 -3.18
CA GLU A 449 35.75 24.24 -3.90
C GLU A 449 37.02 24.19 -3.04
N THR A 450 36.85 24.23 -1.71
CA THR A 450 37.97 24.30 -0.79
C THR A 450 37.95 23.20 0.25
N ASP A 451 39.10 22.58 0.48
CA ASP A 451 39.30 21.65 1.58
C ASP A 451 39.67 22.41 2.87
N ASP A 452 38.93 22.09 3.92
CA ASP A 452 39.28 22.41 5.30
C ASP A 452 38.82 21.26 6.21
N TRP A 453 38.86 21.44 7.51
CA TRP A 453 38.49 20.43 8.49
C TRP A 453 37.09 19.83 8.26
N TRP A 454 36.16 20.59 7.64
CA TRP A 454 34.76 20.29 7.56
C TRP A 454 34.20 20.34 6.14
N LYS A 455 35.06 20.60 5.15
CA LYS A 455 34.67 20.81 3.76
C LYS A 455 35.41 19.89 2.79
N GLY A 456 34.94 19.90 1.54
CA GLY A 456 35.52 19.10 0.49
C GLY A 456 35.50 17.61 0.85
N TRP A 457 36.49 16.87 0.42
CA TRP A 457 36.60 15.43 0.63
C TRP A 457 36.76 15.01 2.10
N ASN A 458 37.08 15.91 3.01
CA ASN A 458 37.11 15.65 4.46
C ASN A 458 35.72 15.26 5.00
N ARG A 459 34.65 15.66 4.34
CA ARG A 459 33.26 15.22 4.70
C ARG A 459 33.07 13.71 4.64
N ILE A 460 33.73 13.03 3.69
CA ILE A 460 33.68 11.57 3.59
C ILE A 460 34.31 10.92 4.80
N TYR A 461 35.49 11.39 5.23
CA TYR A 461 36.10 10.86 6.45
C TYR A 461 35.23 11.11 7.68
N ASN A 462 34.55 12.25 7.75
CA ASN A 462 33.60 12.52 8.83
C ASN A 462 32.38 11.57 8.81
N SER A 463 32.01 11.00 7.67
CA SER A 463 31.00 9.94 7.59
C SER A 463 31.56 8.59 8.02
N LEU A 464 32.71 8.20 7.46
CA LEU A 464 33.34 6.90 7.70
C LEU A 464 33.74 6.70 9.18
N CYS A 465 34.03 7.77 9.92
CA CYS A 465 34.34 7.65 11.36
C CYS A 465 33.14 7.15 12.20
N TYR A 466 31.95 7.09 11.64
CA TYR A 466 30.74 6.59 12.29
C TYR A 466 30.29 5.20 11.77
N ASP A 467 31.07 4.54 10.91
CA ASP A 467 30.73 3.23 10.35
C ASP A 467 30.50 2.18 11.44
N TYR A 468 31.15 2.30 12.59
CA TYR A 468 30.97 1.41 13.74
C TYR A 468 29.53 1.42 14.33
N LEU A 469 28.70 2.38 13.95
CA LEU A 469 27.30 2.45 14.38
C LEU A 469 26.40 1.48 13.58
N TYR A 470 26.82 1.16 12.36
CA TYR A 470 26.12 0.19 11.52
C TYR A 470 26.41 -1.23 11.98
N THR A 471 25.46 -2.12 11.77
CA THR A 471 25.61 -3.55 12.08
C THR A 471 26.08 -4.30 10.83
N ASP A 472 26.84 -5.38 11.04
CA ASP A 472 27.32 -6.27 9.97
C ASP A 472 26.17 -7.13 9.36
#